data_41522d36df6929036a1120360f59c196
#
_entry.id   41522d36df6929036a1120360f59c196
#
_cell.length_a   1.000
_cell.length_b   1.000
_cell.length_c   1.000
_cell.angle_alpha   90.00
_cell.angle_beta   90.00
_cell.angle_gamma   90.00
#
_symmetry.space_group_name_H-M   'P 1'
#
loop_
_entity.id
_entity.type
_entity.pdbx_description
1 polymer ?
#
loop_
_entity_poly.entity_id
_entity_poly.type
_entity_poly.pdbx_seq_one_letter_code
_entity_poly.pdbx_strand_id
1 'polypeptide(L)'
;MLFRSPWALKMPLGHLVDLIWRWKSWLVYLGAGLIAVSLLIMVLLIGEREAMTAVMPAGAWYVTSVLLAPIGYVIQDAVADAMTVEAVPRVDAQGNPIEPATRKLMHTTMQTLGRVAIISGSVFVALINLYVFTGVQALPQEEIAQIYRNVYLMALAIPVISVFGVLLAAGIKQRDKRRWLRQGFTREQEIGRAHV
;
A
#
# COMPACT_ATOMS: atom_id res chain seq x y z
N MET A 1 -0.12 11.89 -27.72
CA MET A 1 0.12 10.43 -27.47
C MET A 1 0.64 10.13 -26.05
N LEU A 2 0.32 10.95 -25.04
CA LEU A 2 0.90 10.90 -23.66
C LEU A 2 0.12 10.04 -22.65
N PHE A 3 -1.05 9.51 -23.00
CA PHE A 3 -1.93 8.78 -22.07
C PHE A 3 -2.08 7.28 -22.37
N ARG A 4 -1.07 6.63 -22.94
CA ARG A 4 -1.15 5.19 -23.27
C ARG A 4 -0.72 4.23 -22.15
N SER A 5 -0.31 4.74 -20.99
CA SER A 5 0.11 3.88 -19.87
C SER A 5 -0.51 4.37 -18.57
N PRO A 6 -1.07 3.48 -17.73
CA PRO A 6 -1.49 3.82 -16.35
C PRO A 6 -0.37 4.47 -15.54
N TRP A 7 0.89 4.20 -15.90
CA TRP A 7 2.09 4.79 -15.30
C TRP A 7 2.22 6.31 -15.55
N ALA A 8 1.58 6.86 -16.57
CA ALA A 8 1.56 8.30 -16.81
C ALA A 8 0.82 9.07 -15.70
N LEU A 9 -0.11 8.42 -15.00
CA LEU A 9 -0.78 8.98 -13.82
C LEU A 9 0.13 9.05 -12.59
N LYS A 10 1.23 8.29 -12.57
CA LYS A 10 2.17 8.28 -11.43
C LYS A 10 2.91 9.62 -11.28
N MET A 11 3.22 10.32 -12.36
CA MET A 11 3.88 11.64 -12.31
C MET A 11 3.01 12.72 -11.65
N PRO A 12 1.77 12.99 -12.08
CA PRO A 12 0.92 13.96 -11.41
C PRO A 12 0.53 13.54 -9.99
N LEU A 13 0.41 12.22 -9.71
CA LEU A 13 0.17 11.71 -8.37
C LEU A 13 1.38 11.90 -7.44
N GLY A 14 2.61 11.72 -7.93
CA GLY A 14 3.82 12.03 -7.17
C GLY A 14 3.86 13.49 -6.73
N HIS A 15 3.54 14.41 -7.64
CA HIS A 15 3.46 15.84 -7.33
C HIS A 15 2.32 16.18 -6.37
N LEU A 16 1.19 15.49 -6.48
CA LEU A 16 0.07 15.60 -5.54
C LEU A 16 0.47 15.11 -4.14
N VAL A 17 1.20 14.01 -4.06
CA VAL A 17 1.71 13.47 -2.78
C VAL A 17 2.65 14.46 -2.12
N ASP A 18 3.54 15.12 -2.87
CA ASP A 18 4.43 16.17 -2.34
C ASP A 18 3.63 17.35 -1.80
N LEU A 19 2.57 17.76 -2.47
CA LEU A 19 1.69 18.85 -2.04
C LEU A 19 0.90 18.50 -0.77
N ILE A 20 0.49 17.23 -0.65
CA ILE A 20 -0.31 16.72 0.47
C ILE A 20 0.57 15.96 1.48
N TRP A 21 1.89 16.16 1.46
CA TRP A 21 2.86 15.42 2.27
C TRP A 21 2.49 15.31 3.76
N ARG A 22 1.89 16.35 4.29
CA ARG A 22 1.36 16.40 5.66
C ARG A 22 0.28 15.34 5.94
N TRP A 23 -0.40 14.86 4.90
CA TRP A 23 -1.53 13.93 4.95
C TRP A 23 -1.19 12.54 4.39
N LYS A 24 0.09 12.22 4.21
CA LYS A 24 0.54 10.95 3.60
C LYS A 24 -0.07 9.70 4.23
N SER A 25 -0.24 9.67 5.55
CA SER A 25 -0.89 8.56 6.24
C SER A 25 -2.36 8.40 5.81
N TRP A 26 -3.08 9.50 5.56
CA TRP A 26 -4.44 9.48 5.06
C TRP A 26 -4.55 8.89 3.66
N LEU A 27 -3.56 9.14 2.80
CA LEU A 27 -3.53 8.56 1.46
C LEU A 27 -3.34 7.04 1.52
N VAL A 28 -2.56 6.53 2.48
CA VAL A 28 -2.45 5.08 2.69
C VAL A 28 -3.78 4.49 3.13
N TYR A 29 -4.49 5.12 4.08
CA TYR A 29 -5.82 4.67 4.51
C TYR A 29 -6.84 4.74 3.37
N LEU A 30 -6.81 5.80 2.58
CA LEU A 30 -7.67 5.95 1.40
C LEU A 30 -7.41 4.83 0.39
N GLY A 31 -6.15 4.59 0.03
CA GLY A 31 -5.77 3.53 -0.90
C GLY A 31 -6.14 2.14 -0.38
N ALA A 32 -5.85 1.86 0.90
CA ALA A 32 -6.24 0.60 1.53
C ALA A 32 -7.76 0.43 1.58
N GLY A 33 -8.50 1.50 1.87
CA GLY A 33 -9.96 1.52 1.87
C GLY A 33 -10.56 1.21 0.50
N LEU A 34 -10.02 1.82 -0.57
CA LEU A 34 -10.48 1.55 -1.94
C LEU A 34 -10.23 0.09 -2.35
N ILE A 35 -9.06 -0.46 -2.01
CA ILE A 35 -8.75 -1.88 -2.25
C ILE A 35 -9.71 -2.77 -1.45
N ALA A 36 -9.90 -2.48 -0.16
CA ALA A 36 -10.80 -3.25 0.69
C ALA A 36 -12.24 -3.24 0.18
N VAL A 37 -12.76 -2.07 -0.20
CA VAL A 37 -14.11 -1.93 -0.79
C VAL A 37 -14.22 -2.73 -2.09
N SER A 38 -13.22 -2.66 -2.97
CA SER A 38 -13.19 -3.45 -4.19
C SER A 38 -13.29 -4.96 -3.90
N LEU A 39 -12.47 -5.46 -2.97
CA LEU A 39 -12.47 -6.88 -2.61
C LEU A 39 -13.80 -7.29 -1.94
N LEU A 40 -14.36 -6.44 -1.07
CA LEU A 40 -15.67 -6.68 -0.44
C LEU A 40 -16.80 -6.74 -1.45
N ILE A 41 -16.79 -5.87 -2.47
CA ILE A 41 -17.76 -5.93 -3.58
C ILE A 41 -17.71 -7.32 -4.22
N MET A 42 -16.53 -7.87 -4.49
CA MET A 42 -16.40 -9.20 -5.09
C MET A 42 -16.87 -10.31 -4.16
N VAL A 43 -16.52 -10.23 -2.87
CA VAL A 43 -17.00 -11.21 -1.86
C VAL A 43 -18.53 -11.22 -1.79
N LEU A 44 -19.15 -10.04 -1.73
CA LEU A 44 -20.61 -9.90 -1.65
C LEU A 44 -21.29 -10.30 -2.96
N LEU A 45 -20.71 -9.94 -4.11
CA LEU A 45 -21.26 -10.30 -5.41
C LEU A 45 -21.29 -11.83 -5.64
N ILE A 46 -20.35 -12.54 -5.04
CA ILE A 46 -20.31 -14.03 -5.11
C ILE A 46 -21.22 -14.63 -4.03
N GLY A 47 -21.22 -14.10 -2.82
CA GLY A 47 -21.94 -14.69 -1.68
C GLY A 47 -23.40 -14.28 -1.56
N GLU A 48 -23.72 -13.02 -1.90
CA GLU A 48 -25.04 -12.40 -1.71
C GLU A 48 -25.56 -11.79 -3.02
N ARG A 49 -25.50 -12.58 -4.09
CA ARG A 49 -25.75 -12.09 -5.45
C ARG A 49 -27.12 -11.43 -5.60
N GLU A 50 -28.17 -12.01 -5.01
CA GLU A 50 -29.54 -11.49 -5.10
C GLU A 50 -29.64 -10.11 -4.48
N ALA A 51 -29.11 -9.91 -3.27
CA ALA A 51 -29.12 -8.63 -2.59
C ALA A 51 -28.32 -7.58 -3.36
N MET A 52 -27.16 -7.95 -3.91
CA MET A 52 -26.33 -7.04 -4.70
C MET A 52 -27.01 -6.65 -6.03
N THR A 53 -27.64 -7.59 -6.71
CA THR A 53 -28.31 -7.33 -7.98
C THR A 53 -29.64 -6.59 -7.85
N ALA A 54 -30.23 -6.59 -6.67
CA ALA A 54 -31.41 -5.74 -6.36
C ALA A 54 -31.06 -4.23 -6.38
N VAL A 55 -29.80 -3.87 -6.08
CA VAL A 55 -29.34 -2.48 -6.06
C VAL A 55 -28.80 -2.06 -7.42
N MET A 56 -27.94 -2.88 -8.04
CA MET A 56 -27.29 -2.57 -9.30
C MET A 56 -26.93 -3.86 -10.06
N PRO A 57 -26.94 -3.86 -11.40
CA PRO A 57 -26.58 -5.05 -12.18
C PRO A 57 -25.18 -5.60 -11.81
N ALA A 58 -25.03 -6.93 -11.79
CA ALA A 58 -23.79 -7.60 -11.44
C ALA A 58 -22.57 -7.10 -12.25
N GLY A 59 -22.75 -6.82 -13.53
CA GLY A 59 -21.69 -6.26 -14.39
C GLY A 59 -21.23 -4.87 -13.95
N ALA A 60 -22.14 -4.03 -13.45
CA ALA A 60 -21.78 -2.70 -12.95
C ALA A 60 -21.00 -2.79 -11.62
N TRP A 61 -21.37 -3.70 -10.72
CA TRP A 61 -20.59 -4.00 -9.50
C TRP A 61 -19.19 -4.49 -9.84
N TYR A 62 -19.10 -5.41 -10.81
CA TYR A 62 -17.79 -5.91 -11.27
C TYR A 62 -16.90 -4.80 -11.80
N VAL A 63 -17.43 -3.94 -12.71
CA VAL A 63 -16.69 -2.82 -13.26
C VAL A 63 -16.25 -1.86 -12.15
N THR A 64 -17.12 -1.55 -11.19
CA THR A 64 -16.79 -0.71 -10.05
C THR A 64 -15.61 -1.29 -9.24
N SER A 65 -15.66 -2.58 -8.92
CA SER A 65 -14.58 -3.27 -8.22
C SER A 65 -13.26 -3.19 -8.99
N VAL A 66 -13.29 -3.53 -10.28
CA VAL A 66 -12.08 -3.53 -11.14
C VAL A 66 -11.47 -2.13 -11.30
N LEU A 67 -12.24 -1.06 -11.15
CA LEU A 67 -11.73 0.31 -11.18
C LEU A 67 -11.16 0.75 -9.82
N LEU A 68 -11.82 0.38 -8.72
CA LEU A 68 -11.40 0.81 -7.37
C LEU A 68 -10.04 0.23 -6.95
N ALA A 69 -9.79 -1.06 -7.22
CA ALA A 69 -8.56 -1.72 -6.81
C ALA A 69 -7.29 -1.08 -7.41
N PRO A 70 -7.19 -0.83 -8.72
CA PRO A 70 -6.03 -0.16 -9.32
C PRO A 70 -5.85 1.28 -8.82
N ILE A 71 -6.93 2.03 -8.61
CA ILE A 71 -6.84 3.39 -8.07
C ILE A 71 -6.24 3.34 -6.66
N GLY A 72 -6.75 2.47 -5.80
CA GLY A 72 -6.22 2.28 -4.44
C GLY A 72 -4.76 1.85 -4.44
N TYR A 73 -4.39 0.91 -5.34
CA TYR A 73 -3.01 0.45 -5.51
C TYR A 73 -2.06 1.57 -5.93
N VAL A 74 -2.42 2.36 -6.95
CA VAL A 74 -1.57 3.47 -7.45
C VAL A 74 -1.37 4.53 -6.37
N ILE A 75 -2.39 4.85 -5.58
CA ILE A 75 -2.26 5.78 -4.44
C ILE A 75 -1.26 5.23 -3.41
N GLN A 76 -1.38 3.97 -3.01
CA GLN A 76 -0.46 3.36 -2.04
C GLN A 76 0.98 3.28 -2.57
N ASP A 77 1.16 2.90 -3.83
CA ASP A 77 2.47 2.79 -4.47
C ASP A 77 3.18 4.15 -4.54
N ALA A 78 2.45 5.22 -4.91
CA ALA A 78 3.00 6.58 -4.94
C ALA A 78 3.44 7.06 -3.54
N VAL A 79 2.66 6.75 -2.49
CA VAL A 79 3.02 7.10 -1.11
C VAL A 79 4.20 6.26 -0.62
N ALA A 80 4.23 4.96 -0.93
CA ALA A 80 5.34 4.07 -0.56
C ALA A 80 6.67 4.54 -1.18
N ASP A 81 6.66 4.90 -2.47
CA ASP A 81 7.83 5.46 -3.16
C ASP A 81 8.33 6.74 -2.46
N ALA A 82 7.42 7.65 -2.13
CA ALA A 82 7.77 8.89 -1.45
C ALA A 82 8.33 8.65 -0.02
N MET A 83 7.75 7.69 0.71
CA MET A 83 8.23 7.32 2.05
C MET A 83 9.61 6.66 2.01
N THR A 84 9.95 5.88 0.97
CA THR A 84 11.29 5.29 0.82
C THR A 84 12.36 6.34 0.60
N VAL A 85 12.04 7.43 -0.11
CA VAL A 85 12.95 8.57 -0.29
C VAL A 85 13.17 9.32 1.02
N GLU A 86 12.11 9.52 1.82
CA GLU A 86 12.18 10.19 3.14
C GLU A 86 12.93 9.35 4.18
N ALA A 87 12.89 8.02 4.07
CA ALA A 87 13.55 7.11 5.01
C ALA A 87 15.09 7.21 5.01
N VAL A 88 15.69 7.80 3.96
CA VAL A 88 17.14 7.99 3.87
C VAL A 88 17.54 9.24 4.64
N PRO A 89 18.36 9.13 5.73
CA PRO A 89 18.77 10.26 6.54
C PRO A 89 19.68 11.21 5.75
N ARG A 90 19.59 12.50 6.06
CA ARG A 90 20.46 13.53 5.46
C ARG A 90 21.70 13.80 6.28
N VAL A 91 21.64 13.47 7.58
CA VAL A 91 22.72 13.65 8.55
C VAL A 91 23.03 12.33 9.25
N ASP A 92 24.28 12.16 9.69
CA ASP A 92 24.72 11.02 10.49
C ASP A 92 24.24 11.12 11.96
N ALA A 93 24.61 10.13 12.78
CA ALA A 93 24.28 10.10 14.21
C ALA A 93 24.92 11.27 14.98
N GLN A 94 25.96 11.88 14.45
CA GLN A 94 26.71 13.01 15.01
C GLN A 94 26.15 14.36 14.57
N GLY A 95 25.19 14.36 13.60
CA GLY A 95 24.58 15.57 13.05
C GLY A 95 25.33 16.17 11.86
N ASN A 96 26.37 15.49 11.34
CA ASN A 96 27.09 15.95 10.15
C ASN A 96 26.35 15.54 8.88
N PRO A 97 26.40 16.36 7.80
CA PRO A 97 25.81 15.99 6.51
C PRO A 97 26.43 14.71 5.96
N ILE A 98 25.60 13.74 5.57
CA ILE A 98 26.05 12.53 4.92
C ILE A 98 26.53 12.87 3.50
N GLU A 99 27.69 12.33 3.14
CA GLU A 99 28.29 12.50 1.82
C GLU A 99 27.27 12.14 0.70
N PRO A 100 27.17 12.95 -0.37
CA PRO A 100 26.21 12.73 -1.46
C PRO A 100 26.33 11.35 -2.10
N ALA A 101 27.53 10.79 -2.23
CA ALA A 101 27.76 9.45 -2.77
C ALA A 101 27.16 8.36 -1.87
N THR A 102 27.38 8.45 -0.57
CA THR A 102 26.83 7.52 0.44
C THR A 102 25.31 7.61 0.48
N ARG A 103 24.75 8.82 0.44
CA ARG A 103 23.29 9.04 0.40
C ARG A 103 22.66 8.44 -0.86
N LYS A 104 23.30 8.61 -2.02
CA LYS A 104 22.86 7.97 -3.27
C LYS A 104 22.84 6.46 -3.17
N LEU A 105 23.86 5.87 -2.55
CA LEU A 105 23.92 4.42 -2.31
C LEU A 105 22.78 3.95 -1.40
N MET A 106 22.48 4.68 -0.32
CA MET A 106 21.36 4.38 0.57
C MET A 106 20.02 4.41 -0.18
N HIS A 107 19.76 5.42 -1.03
CA HIS A 107 18.57 5.47 -1.87
C HIS A 107 18.49 4.27 -2.81
N THR A 108 19.60 3.90 -3.47
CA THR A 108 19.65 2.74 -4.36
C THR A 108 19.33 1.44 -3.61
N THR A 109 19.90 1.28 -2.41
CA THR A 109 19.64 0.12 -1.55
C THR A 109 18.15 0.03 -1.17
N MET A 110 17.54 1.13 -0.74
CA MET A 110 16.11 1.16 -0.40
C MET A 110 15.22 0.81 -1.60
N GLN A 111 15.52 1.36 -2.78
CA GLN A 111 14.80 1.03 -4.01
C GLN A 111 14.96 -0.44 -4.40
N THR A 112 16.16 -1.00 -4.24
CA THR A 112 16.43 -2.42 -4.53
C THR A 112 15.67 -3.32 -3.59
N LEU A 113 15.64 -3.02 -2.28
CA LEU A 113 14.86 -3.76 -1.30
C LEU A 113 13.36 -3.71 -1.62
N GLY A 114 12.84 -2.53 -2.00
CA GLY A 114 11.46 -2.38 -2.44
C GLY A 114 11.12 -3.27 -3.64
N ARG A 115 12.00 -3.32 -4.66
CA ARG A 115 11.82 -4.20 -5.82
C ARG A 115 11.87 -5.67 -5.45
N VAL A 116 12.80 -6.08 -4.60
CA VAL A 116 12.87 -7.46 -4.10
C VAL A 116 11.58 -7.83 -3.36
N ALA A 117 11.05 -6.94 -2.54
CA ALA A 117 9.78 -7.16 -1.83
C ALA A 117 8.60 -7.32 -2.81
N ILE A 118 8.50 -6.49 -3.85
CA ILE A 118 7.45 -6.59 -4.89
C ILE A 118 7.55 -7.93 -5.63
N ILE A 119 8.75 -8.32 -6.07
CA ILE A 119 8.97 -9.58 -6.79
C ILE A 119 8.63 -10.78 -5.88
N SER A 120 9.10 -10.76 -4.63
CA SER A 120 8.81 -11.81 -3.65
C SER A 120 7.31 -11.93 -3.37
N GLY A 121 6.60 -10.80 -3.23
CA GLY A 121 5.16 -10.76 -3.08
C GLY A 121 4.43 -11.36 -4.30
N SER A 122 4.87 -11.03 -5.51
CA SER A 122 4.29 -11.58 -6.75
C SER A 122 4.49 -13.09 -6.86
N VAL A 123 5.67 -13.59 -6.53
CA VAL A 123 5.96 -15.04 -6.48
C VAL A 123 5.09 -15.72 -5.44
N PHE A 124 4.97 -15.14 -4.24
CA PHE A 124 4.14 -15.67 -3.17
C PHE A 124 2.66 -15.80 -3.58
N VAL A 125 2.11 -14.76 -4.19
CA VAL A 125 0.73 -14.77 -4.71
C VAL A 125 0.57 -15.82 -5.81
N ALA A 126 1.55 -15.96 -6.72
CA ALA A 126 1.53 -16.97 -7.77
C ALA A 126 1.51 -18.40 -7.19
N LEU A 127 2.29 -18.66 -6.14
CA LEU A 127 2.30 -19.97 -5.45
C LEU A 127 0.97 -20.25 -4.74
N ILE A 128 0.38 -19.25 -4.08
CA ILE A 128 -0.96 -19.38 -3.48
C ILE A 128 -1.99 -19.71 -4.57
N ASN A 129 -1.99 -18.99 -5.68
CA ASN A 129 -2.91 -19.24 -6.79
C ASN A 129 -2.74 -20.65 -7.35
N LEU A 130 -1.50 -21.09 -7.58
CA LEU A 130 -1.21 -22.44 -8.05
C LEU A 130 -1.80 -23.50 -7.09
N TYR A 131 -1.56 -23.32 -5.79
CA TYR A 131 -2.06 -24.25 -4.78
C TYR A 131 -3.60 -24.25 -4.69
N VAL A 132 -4.22 -23.09 -4.64
CA VAL A 132 -5.68 -22.94 -4.45
C VAL A 132 -6.47 -23.39 -5.69
N PHE A 133 -5.95 -23.10 -6.90
CA PHE A 133 -6.68 -23.40 -8.14
C PHE A 133 -6.28 -24.71 -8.81
N THR A 134 -5.38 -25.52 -8.19
CA THR A 134 -5.08 -26.86 -8.69
C THR A 134 -6.31 -27.76 -8.57
N GLY A 135 -6.75 -28.33 -9.69
CA GLY A 135 -7.89 -29.25 -9.73
C GLY A 135 -9.28 -28.61 -9.70
N VAL A 136 -9.38 -27.30 -9.59
CA VAL A 136 -10.66 -26.56 -9.51
C VAL A 136 -11.56 -26.80 -10.74
N GLN A 137 -11.00 -27.06 -11.92
CA GLN A 137 -11.77 -27.30 -13.15
C GLN A 137 -12.67 -28.53 -13.09
N ALA A 138 -12.41 -29.48 -12.18
CA ALA A 138 -13.22 -30.71 -12.00
C ALA A 138 -14.35 -30.51 -10.99
N LEU A 139 -14.46 -29.36 -10.33
CA LEU A 139 -15.41 -29.07 -9.27
C LEU A 139 -16.74 -28.47 -9.81
N PRO A 140 -17.86 -28.67 -9.09
CA PRO A 140 -19.10 -27.96 -9.37
C PRO A 140 -18.97 -26.46 -9.30
N GLN A 141 -19.78 -25.71 -10.06
CA GLN A 141 -19.73 -24.26 -10.12
C GLN A 141 -19.91 -23.56 -8.76
N GLU A 142 -20.71 -24.15 -7.87
CA GLU A 142 -20.92 -23.63 -6.52
C GLU A 142 -19.66 -23.69 -5.66
N GLU A 143 -18.93 -24.81 -5.74
CA GLU A 143 -17.65 -24.96 -5.02
C GLU A 143 -16.58 -24.03 -5.58
N ILE A 144 -16.53 -23.87 -6.90
CA ILE A 144 -15.66 -22.90 -7.57
C ILE A 144 -15.94 -21.48 -7.06
N ALA A 145 -17.21 -21.09 -7.00
CA ALA A 145 -17.60 -19.77 -6.49
C ALA A 145 -17.14 -19.56 -5.03
N GLN A 146 -17.27 -20.58 -4.18
CA GLN A 146 -16.79 -20.50 -2.79
C GLN A 146 -15.26 -20.35 -2.71
N ILE A 147 -14.51 -21.04 -3.55
CA ILE A 147 -13.05 -20.90 -3.61
C ILE A 147 -12.68 -19.46 -3.96
N TYR A 148 -13.29 -18.88 -5.00
CA TYR A 148 -13.05 -17.48 -5.36
C TYR A 148 -13.42 -16.51 -4.22
N ARG A 149 -14.57 -16.71 -3.56
CA ARG A 149 -14.96 -15.92 -2.40
C ARG A 149 -13.92 -15.96 -1.29
N ASN A 150 -13.40 -17.17 -0.97
CA ASN A 150 -12.37 -17.35 0.05
C ASN A 150 -11.05 -16.67 -0.34
N VAL A 151 -10.67 -16.70 -1.61
CA VAL A 151 -9.48 -16.00 -2.12
C VAL A 151 -9.64 -14.49 -1.94
N TYR A 152 -10.80 -13.91 -2.27
CA TYR A 152 -11.06 -12.49 -2.04
C TYR A 152 -11.06 -12.13 -0.54
N LEU A 153 -11.61 -12.99 0.33
CA LEU A 153 -11.55 -12.81 1.77
C LEU A 153 -10.11 -12.84 2.30
N MET A 154 -9.29 -13.79 1.83
CA MET A 154 -7.87 -13.82 2.19
C MET A 154 -7.12 -12.57 1.69
N ALA A 155 -7.44 -12.10 0.49
CA ALA A 155 -6.85 -10.90 -0.08
C ALA A 155 -7.15 -9.63 0.74
N LEU A 156 -8.22 -9.60 1.53
CA LEU A 156 -8.49 -8.51 2.48
C LEU A 156 -7.41 -8.36 3.55
N ALA A 157 -6.59 -9.38 3.79
CA ALA A 157 -5.42 -9.25 4.66
C ALA A 157 -4.42 -8.19 4.14
N ILE A 158 -4.34 -7.96 2.82
CA ILE A 158 -3.40 -7.01 2.22
C ILE A 158 -3.66 -5.57 2.69
N PRO A 159 -4.86 -4.99 2.52
CA PRO A 159 -5.14 -3.64 3.03
C PRO A 159 -5.06 -3.55 4.56
N VAL A 160 -5.39 -4.62 5.29
CA VAL A 160 -5.24 -4.67 6.76
C VAL A 160 -3.77 -4.57 7.15
N ILE A 161 -2.88 -5.33 6.51
CA ILE A 161 -1.43 -5.28 6.75
C ILE A 161 -0.89 -3.88 6.43
N SER A 162 -1.34 -3.25 5.33
CA SER A 162 -0.94 -1.88 4.97
C SER A 162 -1.32 -0.87 6.05
N VAL A 163 -2.55 -0.92 6.54
CA VAL A 163 -3.03 -0.06 7.64
C VAL A 163 -2.24 -0.31 8.93
N PHE A 164 -2.02 -1.58 9.26
CA PHE A 164 -1.25 -1.96 10.44
C PHE A 164 0.20 -1.47 10.39
N GLY A 165 0.84 -1.52 9.21
CA GLY A 165 2.18 -0.97 8.99
C GLY A 165 2.26 0.53 9.31
N VAL A 166 1.27 1.32 8.87
CA VAL A 166 1.20 2.77 9.17
C VAL A 166 0.97 3.01 10.65
N LEU A 167 0.11 2.24 11.30
CA LEU A 167 -0.14 2.34 12.74
C LEU A 167 1.11 1.99 13.55
N LEU A 168 1.85 0.95 13.17
CA LEU A 168 3.12 0.59 13.79
C LEU A 168 4.15 1.71 13.64
N ALA A 169 4.31 2.26 12.44
CA ALA A 169 5.24 3.36 12.19
C ALA A 169 4.90 4.60 13.03
N ALA A 170 3.62 4.94 13.14
CA ALA A 170 3.14 6.02 14.00
C ALA A 170 3.42 5.74 15.49
N GLY A 171 3.21 4.49 15.93
CA GLY A 171 3.50 4.06 17.31
C GLY A 171 4.99 4.14 17.64
N ILE A 172 5.86 3.69 16.74
CA ILE A 172 7.33 3.78 16.91
C ILE A 172 7.74 5.25 17.01
N LYS A 173 7.30 6.10 16.08
CA LYS A 173 7.59 7.53 16.08
C LYS A 173 7.14 8.21 17.40
N GLN A 174 5.98 7.83 17.93
CA GLN A 174 5.49 8.37 19.20
C GLN A 174 6.28 7.88 20.40
N ARG A 175 6.75 6.61 20.38
CA ARG A 175 7.64 6.05 21.43
C ARG A 175 8.99 6.74 21.43
N ASP A 176 9.59 6.96 20.27
CA ASP A 176 10.86 7.63 20.11
C ASP A 176 10.76 9.09 20.60
N LYS A 177 9.70 9.80 20.20
CA LYS A 177 9.43 11.13 20.72
C LYS A 177 9.34 11.18 22.25
N ARG A 178 8.65 10.23 22.88
CA ARG A 178 8.56 10.14 24.36
C ARG A 178 9.91 9.84 25.01
N ARG A 179 10.75 9.00 24.39
CA ARG A 179 12.12 8.72 24.87
C ARG A 179 12.99 9.97 24.84
N TRP A 180 12.94 10.73 23.74
CA TRP A 180 13.69 11.97 23.57
C TRP A 180 13.31 13.03 24.60
N LEU A 181 12.02 13.23 24.83
CA LEU A 181 11.54 14.16 25.85
C LEU A 181 12.01 13.75 27.27
N ARG A 182 12.08 12.45 27.55
CA ARG A 182 12.61 11.95 28.83
C ARG A 182 14.12 12.14 28.98
N GLN A 183 14.86 12.26 27.88
CA GLN A 183 16.30 12.53 27.87
C GLN A 183 16.65 14.02 27.97
N GLY A 184 15.65 14.89 28.13
CA GLY A 184 15.83 16.32 28.33
C GLY A 184 16.05 17.13 27.05
N PHE A 185 15.84 16.55 25.87
CA PHE A 185 15.91 17.28 24.61
C PHE A 185 14.70 18.20 24.44
N THR A 186 14.95 19.45 24.02
CA THR A 186 13.88 20.43 23.80
C THR A 186 13.15 20.20 22.47
N ARG A 187 11.91 20.68 22.40
CA ARG A 187 11.05 20.58 21.21
C ARG A 187 11.66 21.25 19.96
N GLU A 188 12.49 22.26 20.15
CA GLU A 188 13.20 22.96 19.07
C GLU A 188 14.30 22.09 18.45
N GLN A 189 14.98 21.27 19.23
CA GLN A 189 15.98 20.32 18.74
C GLN A 189 15.34 19.16 17.97
N GLU A 190 14.09 18.78 18.31
CA GLU A 190 13.29 17.81 17.55
C GLU A 190 12.94 18.35 16.15
N ILE A 191 12.52 19.62 16.09
CA ILE A 191 12.13 20.28 14.82
C ILE A 191 13.36 20.46 13.92
N GLY A 192 14.51 20.88 14.46
CA GLY A 192 15.74 21.03 13.70
C GLY A 192 16.23 19.76 13.02
N ARG A 193 16.05 18.56 13.66
CA ARG A 193 16.40 17.27 13.06
C ARG A 193 15.36 16.75 12.06
N ALA A 194 14.10 17.13 12.21
CA ALA A 194 13.05 16.71 11.27
C ALA A 194 13.07 17.50 9.96
N HIS A 195 13.73 18.67 9.95
CA HIS A 195 13.83 19.56 8.78
C HIS A 195 15.22 19.60 8.13
N VAL A 196 16.21 18.90 8.68
CA VAL A 196 17.53 18.71 8.10
C VAL A 196 17.62 17.35 7.43
#